data_14fd528c33a194c948b24f5a8f7f3206
#
_entry.id   14fd528c33a194c948b24f5a8f7f3206
#
_cell.length_a   1.000
_cell.length_b   1.000
_cell.length_c   1.000
_cell.angle_alpha   90.00
_cell.angle_beta   90.00
_cell.angle_gamma   90.00
#
_symmetry.space_group_name_H-M   'P 1'
#
loop_
_entity.id
_entity.type
_entity.pdbx_description
1 polymer ?
#
loop_
_entity_poly.entity_id
_entity_poly.type
_entity_poly.pdbx_seq_one_letter_code
_entity_poly.pdbx_strand_id
1 'polypeptide(L)'
;GAIFDVDGTLLDSMGIWKDVGVRYLNSIGIEAEPDLGTILFTMSIQEGAQYVKEHYHLSQETDEIEQNVLDIISDYYKETAPLKSGAVELLEKLRNSNIPMTIASSNNKKEIEMAFERLEIAKYFDRIFTCEEAGAGKTKPDIYLQAAEYLGSRPEETLVFEDVIHAVRTAKKAGFQVIGIYDEASKDDQEEIQREADCYCRDWRELMKKKTALTIAGSDSSGGAGIQADIKTMQANGVYAM
;
A
#
# COMPACT_ATOMS: atom_id res chain seq x y z
N GLY A 1 14.96 6.95 4.11
CA GLY A 1 13.93 7.10 3.07
C GLY A 1 12.59 6.49 3.48
N ALA A 2 11.56 6.75 2.68
CA ALA A 2 10.25 6.14 2.88
C ALA A 2 9.65 5.66 1.55
N ILE A 3 9.15 4.44 1.53
CA ILE A 3 8.55 3.78 0.37
C ILE A 3 7.11 3.44 0.74
N PHE A 4 6.17 3.83 -0.11
CA PHE A 4 4.74 3.62 0.15
C PHE A 4 4.14 2.71 -0.91
N ASP A 5 3.38 1.72 -0.47
CA ASP A 5 2.36 1.13 -1.32
C ASP A 5 1.19 2.10 -1.52
N VAL A 6 0.32 1.80 -2.48
CA VAL A 6 -0.81 2.68 -2.87
C VAL A 6 -2.14 2.12 -2.41
N ASP A 7 -2.53 0.96 -2.94
CA ASP A 7 -3.89 0.42 -2.81
C ASP A 7 -4.06 -0.34 -1.49
N GLY A 8 -4.95 0.15 -0.64
CA GLY A 8 -5.08 -0.36 0.74
C GLY A 8 -4.10 0.31 1.72
N THR A 9 -3.11 1.03 1.22
CA THR A 9 -2.11 1.74 2.02
C THR A 9 -2.35 3.25 2.01
N LEU A 10 -2.03 3.97 0.94
CA LEU A 10 -2.32 5.41 0.81
C LEU A 10 -3.76 5.68 0.41
N LEU A 11 -4.28 4.90 -0.54
CA LEU A 11 -5.64 4.99 -1.03
C LEU A 11 -6.54 3.94 -0.36
N ASP A 12 -7.75 4.33 -0.02
CA ASP A 12 -8.83 3.42 0.36
C ASP A 12 -9.54 2.94 -0.92
N SER A 13 -8.80 2.18 -1.72
CA SER A 13 -9.17 1.83 -3.09
C SER A 13 -9.53 0.36 -3.27
N MET A 14 -9.26 -0.50 -2.28
CA MET A 14 -9.45 -1.94 -2.44
C MET A 14 -10.90 -2.37 -2.69
N GLY A 15 -11.88 -1.52 -2.33
CA GLY A 15 -13.29 -1.78 -2.61
C GLY A 15 -13.62 -1.95 -4.10
N ILE A 16 -12.91 -1.23 -5.00
CA ILE A 16 -13.17 -1.32 -6.45
C ILE A 16 -12.98 -2.74 -6.98
N TRP A 17 -11.98 -3.45 -6.49
CA TRP A 17 -11.65 -4.80 -6.95
C TRP A 17 -12.73 -5.84 -6.61
N LYS A 18 -13.55 -5.59 -5.58
CA LYS A 18 -14.72 -6.39 -5.25
C LYS A 18 -15.94 -5.95 -6.04
N ASP A 19 -16.03 -4.65 -6.35
CA ASP A 19 -17.25 -4.04 -6.91
C ASP A 19 -17.24 -3.94 -8.43
N VAL A 20 -16.07 -4.01 -9.09
CA VAL A 20 -15.96 -3.67 -10.51
C VAL A 20 -16.83 -4.53 -11.41
N GLY A 21 -16.95 -5.83 -11.16
CA GLY A 21 -17.83 -6.72 -11.93
C GLY A 21 -19.31 -6.36 -11.77
N VAL A 22 -19.72 -5.99 -10.56
CA VAL A 22 -21.07 -5.52 -10.26
C VAL A 22 -21.34 -4.19 -10.97
N ARG A 23 -20.37 -3.26 -10.94
CA ARG A 23 -20.49 -1.97 -11.64
C ARG A 23 -20.58 -2.14 -13.13
N TYR A 24 -19.79 -3.06 -13.70
CA TYR A 24 -19.86 -3.39 -15.13
C TYR A 24 -21.24 -3.89 -15.52
N LEU A 25 -21.80 -4.91 -14.84
CA LEU A 25 -23.12 -5.44 -15.13
C LEU A 25 -24.22 -4.37 -15.01
N ASN A 26 -24.16 -3.57 -13.94
CA ASN A 26 -25.10 -2.46 -13.75
C ASN A 26 -25.02 -1.44 -14.91
N SER A 27 -23.83 -1.17 -15.45
CA SER A 27 -23.63 -0.23 -16.56
C SER A 27 -24.32 -0.68 -17.85
N ILE A 28 -24.49 -1.99 -18.02
CA ILE A 28 -25.19 -2.60 -19.16
C ILE A 28 -26.63 -3.02 -18.81
N GLY A 29 -27.15 -2.61 -17.64
CA GLY A 29 -28.54 -2.83 -17.24
C GLY A 29 -28.84 -4.23 -16.70
N ILE A 30 -27.83 -4.98 -16.29
CA ILE A 30 -27.96 -6.32 -15.70
C ILE A 30 -27.75 -6.24 -14.20
N GLU A 31 -28.67 -6.79 -13.41
CA GLU A 31 -28.54 -6.90 -11.97
C GLU A 31 -27.57 -8.05 -11.61
N ALA A 32 -26.53 -7.73 -10.85
CA ALA A 32 -25.54 -8.71 -10.42
C ALA A 32 -26.06 -9.54 -9.22
N GLU A 33 -25.66 -10.80 -9.14
CA GLU A 33 -25.89 -11.64 -7.99
C GLU A 33 -25.10 -11.12 -6.76
N PRO A 34 -25.65 -11.28 -5.53
CA PRO A 34 -25.06 -10.67 -4.33
C PRO A 34 -23.62 -11.11 -4.01
N ASP A 35 -23.22 -12.31 -4.41
CA ASP A 35 -21.89 -12.89 -4.14
C ASP A 35 -20.90 -12.75 -5.29
N LEU A 36 -21.31 -12.13 -6.41
CA LEU A 36 -20.47 -11.98 -7.60
C LEU A 36 -19.11 -11.35 -7.29
N GLY A 37 -19.09 -10.28 -6.50
CA GLY A 37 -17.84 -9.61 -6.13
C GLY A 37 -16.86 -10.51 -5.39
N THR A 38 -17.36 -11.40 -4.54
CA THR A 38 -16.53 -12.38 -3.81
C THR A 38 -15.96 -13.44 -4.77
N ILE A 39 -16.77 -13.89 -5.73
CA ILE A 39 -16.37 -14.86 -6.74
C ILE A 39 -15.24 -14.26 -7.62
N LEU A 40 -15.47 -13.06 -8.15
CA LEU A 40 -14.55 -12.41 -9.07
C LEU A 40 -13.23 -11.97 -8.39
N PHE A 41 -13.26 -11.67 -7.09
CA PHE A 41 -12.07 -11.20 -6.36
C PHE A 41 -10.91 -12.20 -6.38
N THR A 42 -11.18 -13.47 -6.60
CA THR A 42 -10.16 -14.54 -6.67
C THR A 42 -9.64 -14.81 -8.08
N MET A 43 -10.18 -14.12 -9.08
CA MET A 43 -9.90 -14.31 -10.51
C MET A 43 -9.02 -13.18 -11.06
N SER A 44 -8.26 -13.46 -12.11
CA SER A 44 -7.71 -12.38 -12.95
C SER A 44 -8.84 -11.64 -13.66
N ILE A 45 -8.57 -10.42 -14.15
CA ILE A 45 -9.57 -9.65 -14.90
C ILE A 45 -10.08 -10.44 -16.11
N GLN A 46 -9.18 -11.12 -16.82
CA GLN A 46 -9.53 -11.95 -17.98
C GLN A 46 -10.41 -13.14 -17.60
N GLU A 47 -10.07 -13.87 -16.53
CA GLU A 47 -10.90 -14.97 -16.02
C GLU A 47 -12.27 -14.48 -15.56
N GLY A 48 -12.31 -13.32 -14.87
CA GLY A 48 -13.54 -12.69 -14.44
C GLY A 48 -14.41 -12.25 -15.61
N ALA A 49 -13.83 -11.67 -16.67
CA ALA A 49 -14.54 -11.30 -17.88
C ALA A 49 -15.17 -12.53 -18.59
N GLN A 50 -14.40 -13.62 -18.69
CA GLN A 50 -14.91 -14.87 -19.24
C GLN A 50 -16.03 -15.45 -18.38
N TYR A 51 -15.88 -15.46 -17.06
CA TYR A 51 -16.91 -15.93 -16.13
C TYR A 51 -18.20 -15.13 -16.29
N VAL A 52 -18.11 -13.80 -16.29
CA VAL A 52 -19.27 -12.91 -16.44
C VAL A 52 -19.96 -13.12 -17.80
N LYS A 53 -19.19 -13.25 -18.90
CA LYS A 53 -19.72 -13.56 -20.23
C LYS A 53 -20.56 -14.83 -20.23
N GLU A 54 -20.02 -15.92 -19.69
CA GLU A 54 -20.68 -17.23 -19.68
C GLU A 54 -21.87 -17.26 -18.73
N HIS A 55 -21.69 -16.75 -17.51
CA HIS A 55 -22.70 -16.83 -16.45
C HIS A 55 -23.95 -15.97 -16.75
N TYR A 56 -23.74 -14.76 -17.29
CA TYR A 56 -24.82 -13.84 -17.64
C TYR A 56 -25.23 -13.91 -19.13
N HIS A 57 -24.65 -14.84 -19.88
CA HIS A 57 -24.94 -15.06 -21.30
C HIS A 57 -24.79 -13.79 -22.17
N LEU A 58 -23.71 -13.04 -21.94
CA LEU A 58 -23.45 -11.80 -22.64
C LEU A 58 -23.07 -12.05 -24.10
N SER A 59 -23.52 -11.17 -24.98
CA SER A 59 -23.18 -11.24 -26.41
C SER A 59 -21.83 -10.60 -26.76
N GLN A 60 -21.27 -9.79 -25.84
CA GLN A 60 -19.97 -9.14 -26.01
C GLN A 60 -18.84 -10.15 -25.98
N GLU A 61 -17.74 -9.83 -26.66
CA GLU A 61 -16.54 -10.64 -26.60
C GLU A 61 -15.80 -10.41 -25.28
N THR A 62 -15.04 -11.41 -24.81
CA THR A 62 -14.33 -11.38 -23.53
C THR A 62 -13.39 -10.18 -23.43
N ASP A 63 -12.65 -9.89 -24.52
CA ASP A 63 -11.72 -8.75 -24.60
C ASP A 63 -12.44 -7.40 -24.46
N GLU A 64 -13.67 -7.28 -25.00
CA GLU A 64 -14.51 -6.09 -24.85
C GLU A 64 -14.96 -5.92 -23.39
N ILE A 65 -15.37 -7.00 -22.74
CA ILE A 65 -15.74 -7.00 -21.32
C ILE A 65 -14.55 -6.60 -20.47
N GLU A 66 -13.38 -7.20 -20.71
CA GLU A 66 -12.13 -6.89 -20.03
C GLU A 66 -11.79 -5.39 -20.15
N GLN A 67 -11.85 -4.83 -21.36
CA GLN A 67 -11.56 -3.42 -21.59
C GLN A 67 -12.56 -2.51 -20.84
N ASN A 68 -13.85 -2.82 -20.87
CA ASN A 68 -14.86 -2.06 -20.13
C ASN A 68 -14.64 -2.10 -18.61
N VAL A 69 -14.21 -3.23 -18.06
CA VAL A 69 -13.84 -3.38 -16.66
C VAL A 69 -12.61 -2.52 -16.33
N LEU A 70 -11.57 -2.54 -17.17
CA LEU A 70 -10.38 -1.70 -17.03
C LEU A 70 -10.72 -0.21 -17.11
N ASP A 71 -11.63 0.19 -17.97
CA ASP A 71 -12.10 1.57 -18.09
C ASP A 71 -12.82 2.02 -16.80
N ILE A 72 -13.67 1.17 -16.21
CA ILE A 72 -14.33 1.44 -14.92
C ILE A 72 -13.29 1.62 -13.79
N ILE A 73 -12.25 0.77 -13.76
CA ILE A 73 -11.16 0.90 -12.79
C ILE A 73 -10.42 2.22 -13.01
N SER A 74 -10.06 2.54 -14.26
CA SER A 74 -9.35 3.77 -14.60
C SER A 74 -10.15 5.02 -14.19
N ASP A 75 -11.45 5.06 -14.48
CA ASP A 75 -12.35 6.14 -14.09
C ASP A 75 -12.46 6.26 -12.56
N TYR A 76 -12.46 5.14 -11.84
CA TYR A 76 -12.47 5.16 -10.38
C TYR A 76 -11.24 5.87 -9.80
N TYR A 77 -10.03 5.56 -10.28
CA TYR A 77 -8.81 6.25 -9.83
C TYR A 77 -8.80 7.72 -10.22
N LYS A 78 -9.23 8.02 -11.43
CA LYS A 78 -9.31 9.37 -11.95
C LYS A 78 -10.31 10.25 -11.17
N GLU A 79 -11.44 9.70 -10.74
CA GLU A 79 -12.55 10.53 -10.26
C GLU A 79 -12.86 10.37 -8.76
N THR A 80 -12.68 9.18 -8.19
CA THR A 80 -13.27 8.87 -6.88
C THR A 80 -12.36 8.25 -5.85
N ALA A 81 -11.33 7.45 -6.20
CA ALA A 81 -10.49 6.75 -5.23
C ALA A 81 -10.01 7.68 -4.09
N PRO A 82 -10.45 7.49 -2.84
CA PRO A 82 -10.13 8.41 -1.76
C PRO A 82 -8.78 8.09 -1.11
N LEU A 83 -8.18 9.10 -0.48
CA LEU A 83 -7.07 8.90 0.44
C LEU A 83 -7.56 8.28 1.75
N LYS A 84 -6.73 7.44 2.34
CA LYS A 84 -6.92 7.05 3.74
C LYS A 84 -6.74 8.26 4.66
N SER A 85 -7.54 8.26 5.73
CA SER A 85 -7.56 9.36 6.71
C SER A 85 -6.20 9.56 7.37
N GLY A 86 -5.70 10.79 7.37
CA GLY A 86 -4.43 11.17 7.97
C GLY A 86 -3.20 10.96 7.07
N ALA A 87 -3.36 10.46 5.84
CA ALA A 87 -2.24 10.22 4.93
C ALA A 87 -1.53 11.54 4.55
N VAL A 88 -2.28 12.58 4.20
CA VAL A 88 -1.68 13.87 3.80
C VAL A 88 -0.85 14.47 4.92
N GLU A 89 -1.38 14.47 6.13
CA GLU A 89 -0.70 15.04 7.31
C GLU A 89 0.64 14.32 7.59
N LEU A 90 0.68 12.99 7.39
CA LEU A 90 1.93 12.25 7.52
C LEU A 90 2.91 12.58 6.39
N LEU A 91 2.44 12.63 5.14
CA LEU A 91 3.27 13.00 3.98
C LEU A 91 3.88 14.39 4.16
N GLU A 92 3.10 15.36 4.63
CA GLU A 92 3.58 16.70 4.96
C GLU A 92 4.65 16.68 6.06
N LYS A 93 4.42 15.90 7.12
CA LYS A 93 5.37 15.76 8.22
C LYS A 93 6.70 15.17 7.74
N LEU A 94 6.67 14.12 6.93
CA LEU A 94 7.87 13.49 6.38
C LEU A 94 8.62 14.45 5.46
N ARG A 95 7.91 15.16 4.58
CA ARG A 95 8.50 16.17 3.70
C ARG A 95 9.16 17.31 4.48
N ASN A 96 8.49 17.82 5.52
CA ASN A 96 9.03 18.87 6.37
C ASN A 96 10.26 18.40 7.17
N SER A 97 10.41 17.09 7.34
CA SER A 97 11.59 16.45 7.94
C SER A 97 12.67 16.11 6.91
N ASN A 98 12.52 16.54 5.65
CA ASN A 98 13.41 16.23 4.53
C ASN A 98 13.61 14.73 4.29
N ILE A 99 12.59 13.91 4.55
CA ILE A 99 12.62 12.47 4.26
C ILE A 99 12.16 12.28 2.81
N PRO A 100 13.03 11.78 1.91
CA PRO A 100 12.66 11.53 0.52
C PRO A 100 11.70 10.33 0.45
N MET A 101 10.72 10.41 -0.46
CA MET A 101 9.62 9.45 -0.55
C MET A 101 9.43 8.94 -1.97
N THR A 102 9.17 7.64 -2.09
CA THR A 102 8.82 6.98 -3.35
C THR A 102 7.61 6.06 -3.18
N ILE A 103 7.05 5.68 -4.30
CA ILE A 103 5.96 4.68 -4.40
C ILE A 103 6.54 3.34 -4.86
N ALA A 104 6.00 2.26 -4.31
CA ALA A 104 6.21 0.89 -4.79
C ALA A 104 4.85 0.18 -4.85
N SER A 105 4.27 0.03 -6.04
CA SER A 105 2.92 -0.49 -6.21
C SER A 105 2.83 -1.61 -7.23
N SER A 106 1.86 -2.50 -7.05
CA SER A 106 1.46 -3.50 -8.05
C SER A 106 0.51 -2.94 -9.11
N ASN A 107 -0.04 -1.74 -8.87
CA ASN A 107 -0.97 -1.09 -9.76
C ASN A 107 -0.27 -0.45 -10.97
N ASN A 108 -1.05 -0.13 -11.98
CA ASN A 108 -0.58 0.55 -13.17
C ASN A 108 -0.19 2.01 -12.82
N LYS A 109 0.93 2.45 -13.37
CA LYS A 109 1.47 3.79 -13.11
C LYS A 109 0.51 4.91 -13.48
N LYS A 110 -0.22 4.73 -14.59
CA LYS A 110 -1.17 5.73 -15.09
C LYS A 110 -2.33 5.97 -14.11
N GLU A 111 -2.89 4.90 -13.51
CA GLU A 111 -3.95 5.01 -12.51
C GLU A 111 -3.46 5.74 -11.26
N ILE A 112 -2.25 5.42 -10.81
CA ILE A 112 -1.61 6.09 -9.66
C ILE A 112 -1.43 7.57 -9.94
N GLU A 113 -0.85 7.92 -11.10
CA GLU A 113 -0.60 9.32 -11.51
C GLU A 113 -1.92 10.12 -11.56
N MET A 114 -2.98 9.58 -12.17
CA MET A 114 -4.29 10.24 -12.23
C MET A 114 -4.89 10.50 -10.84
N ALA A 115 -4.86 9.50 -9.95
CA ALA A 115 -5.34 9.66 -8.58
C ALA A 115 -4.50 10.69 -7.81
N PHE A 116 -3.18 10.63 -7.93
CA PHE A 116 -2.26 11.52 -7.21
C PHE A 116 -2.34 12.96 -7.68
N GLU A 117 -2.57 13.20 -8.98
CA GLU A 117 -2.81 14.53 -9.52
C GLU A 117 -4.10 15.12 -8.97
N ARG A 118 -5.21 14.38 -9.05
CA ARG A 118 -6.52 14.78 -8.50
C ARG A 118 -6.48 15.07 -7.00
N LEU A 119 -5.74 14.26 -6.23
CA LEU A 119 -5.59 14.39 -4.79
C LEU A 119 -4.49 15.38 -4.35
N GLU A 120 -3.80 15.99 -5.32
CA GLU A 120 -2.69 16.94 -5.10
C GLU A 120 -1.53 16.40 -4.26
N ILE A 121 -1.30 15.07 -4.30
CA ILE A 121 -0.25 14.41 -3.52
C ILE A 121 0.97 14.00 -4.34
N ALA A 122 0.92 14.08 -5.67
CA ALA A 122 2.06 13.76 -6.53
C ALA A 122 3.34 14.49 -6.12
N LYS A 123 3.21 15.71 -5.62
CA LYS A 123 4.32 16.57 -5.14
C LYS A 123 5.14 15.99 -3.99
N TYR A 124 4.66 14.98 -3.28
CA TYR A 124 5.37 14.39 -2.15
C TYR A 124 6.36 13.31 -2.57
N PHE A 125 6.19 12.74 -3.76
CA PHE A 125 6.93 11.55 -4.20
C PHE A 125 7.93 11.90 -5.31
N ASP A 126 9.15 11.41 -5.16
CA ASP A 126 10.21 11.64 -6.15
C ASP A 126 10.08 10.72 -7.37
N ARG A 127 9.52 9.51 -7.17
CA ARG A 127 9.31 8.52 -8.23
C ARG A 127 8.23 7.49 -7.85
N ILE A 128 7.54 6.97 -8.86
CA ILE A 128 6.66 5.80 -8.78
C ILE A 128 7.41 4.62 -9.41
N PHE A 129 7.55 3.55 -8.62
CA PHE A 129 7.99 2.24 -9.07
C PHE A 129 6.79 1.31 -9.15
N THR A 130 6.70 0.51 -10.22
CA THR A 130 5.66 -0.52 -10.37
C THR A 130 6.27 -1.90 -10.42
N CYS A 131 5.49 -2.92 -10.06
CA CYS A 131 5.90 -4.31 -10.20
C CYS A 131 6.20 -4.68 -11.65
N GLU A 132 5.52 -4.06 -12.61
CA GLU A 132 5.77 -4.22 -14.03
C GLU A 132 7.18 -3.71 -14.39
N GLU A 133 7.53 -2.48 -14.00
CA GLU A 133 8.88 -1.91 -14.23
C GLU A 133 9.97 -2.72 -13.50
N ALA A 134 9.68 -3.22 -12.30
CA ALA A 134 10.62 -4.02 -11.52
C ALA A 134 10.81 -5.46 -12.05
N GLY A 135 9.90 -5.93 -12.92
CA GLY A 135 9.91 -7.28 -13.47
C GLY A 135 9.55 -8.38 -12.47
N ALA A 136 9.01 -8.03 -11.32
CA ALA A 136 8.64 -8.97 -10.26
C ALA A 136 7.54 -8.40 -9.37
N GLY A 137 6.62 -9.26 -8.90
CA GLY A 137 5.63 -8.91 -7.90
C GLY A 137 6.23 -8.78 -6.49
N LYS A 138 5.46 -8.24 -5.53
CA LYS A 138 5.87 -7.97 -4.14
C LYS A 138 6.16 -9.20 -3.27
N THR A 139 6.07 -10.40 -3.83
CA THR A 139 6.62 -11.63 -3.23
C THR A 139 8.15 -11.71 -3.34
N LYS A 140 8.76 -10.81 -4.14
CA LYS A 140 10.19 -10.59 -4.27
C LYS A 140 10.55 -9.15 -3.88
N PRO A 141 11.77 -8.90 -3.36
CA PRO A 141 12.13 -7.60 -2.82
C PRO A 141 12.54 -6.56 -3.88
N ASP A 142 12.56 -6.92 -5.15
CA ASP A 142 13.16 -6.15 -6.24
C ASP A 142 12.66 -4.71 -6.28
N ILE A 143 11.34 -4.50 -6.18
CA ILE A 143 10.73 -3.18 -6.23
C ILE A 143 11.18 -2.29 -5.05
N TYR A 144 11.26 -2.85 -3.85
CA TYR A 144 11.70 -2.11 -2.65
C TYR A 144 13.18 -1.78 -2.70
N LEU A 145 14.02 -2.73 -3.18
CA LEU A 145 15.45 -2.51 -3.31
C LEU A 145 15.76 -1.44 -4.37
N GLN A 146 15.08 -1.46 -5.52
CA GLN A 146 15.20 -0.42 -6.55
C GLN A 146 14.75 0.96 -6.03
N ALA A 147 13.66 1.01 -5.25
CA ALA A 147 13.18 2.25 -4.65
C ALA A 147 14.17 2.79 -3.61
N ALA A 148 14.73 1.94 -2.73
CA ALA A 148 15.74 2.34 -1.75
C ALA A 148 17.05 2.81 -2.41
N GLU A 149 17.51 2.12 -3.46
CA GLU A 149 18.67 2.54 -4.26
C GLU A 149 18.46 3.92 -4.86
N TYR A 150 17.29 4.18 -5.44
CA TYR A 150 16.93 5.50 -5.99
C TYR A 150 16.96 6.59 -4.91
N LEU A 151 16.47 6.30 -3.71
CA LEU A 151 16.50 7.20 -2.56
C LEU A 151 17.92 7.41 -1.98
N GLY A 152 18.90 6.61 -2.41
CA GLY A 152 20.25 6.61 -1.85
C GLY A 152 20.29 6.16 -0.39
N SER A 153 19.33 5.33 0.04
CA SER A 153 19.21 4.85 1.42
C SER A 153 19.35 3.32 1.49
N ARG A 154 19.88 2.83 2.63
CA ARG A 154 19.99 1.39 2.86
C ARG A 154 18.64 0.83 3.33
N PRO A 155 18.36 -0.47 3.12
CA PRO A 155 17.12 -1.07 3.58
C PRO A 155 16.82 -0.80 5.06
N GLU A 156 17.80 -0.97 5.94
CA GLU A 156 17.66 -0.75 7.39
C GLU A 156 17.40 0.71 7.81
N GLU A 157 17.60 1.67 6.89
CA GLU A 157 17.34 3.11 7.07
C GLU A 157 16.10 3.58 6.32
N THR A 158 15.35 2.63 5.76
CA THR A 158 14.20 2.92 4.89
C THR A 158 12.94 2.32 5.48
N LEU A 159 11.90 3.14 5.61
CA LEU A 159 10.57 2.72 6.00
C LEU A 159 9.81 2.21 4.77
N VAL A 160 9.11 1.09 4.92
CA VAL A 160 8.16 0.57 3.92
C VAL A 160 6.77 0.53 4.56
N PHE A 161 5.79 1.10 3.88
CA PHE A 161 4.39 1.13 4.32
C PHE A 161 3.58 0.18 3.46
N GLU A 162 2.93 -0.81 4.08
CA GLU A 162 2.25 -1.92 3.41
C GLU A 162 1.03 -2.41 4.19
N ASP A 163 0.02 -2.92 3.47
CA ASP A 163 -1.23 -3.45 4.04
C ASP A 163 -1.43 -4.95 3.82
N VAL A 164 -0.55 -5.62 3.04
CA VAL A 164 -0.67 -7.05 2.74
C VAL A 164 0.48 -7.87 3.30
N ILE A 165 0.16 -9.02 3.92
CA ILE A 165 1.12 -9.83 4.68
C ILE A 165 2.33 -10.33 3.87
N HIS A 166 2.15 -10.73 2.61
CA HIS A 166 3.26 -11.22 1.81
C HIS A 166 4.27 -10.10 1.47
N ALA A 167 3.80 -8.88 1.24
CA ALA A 167 4.63 -7.71 1.00
C ALA A 167 5.38 -7.28 2.26
N VAL A 168 4.69 -7.24 3.41
CA VAL A 168 5.29 -7.02 4.73
C VAL A 168 6.44 -8.00 4.97
N ARG A 169 6.20 -9.30 4.80
CA ARG A 169 7.22 -10.34 4.97
C ARG A 169 8.41 -10.18 4.02
N THR A 170 8.12 -9.82 2.77
CA THR A 170 9.17 -9.64 1.77
C THR A 170 10.07 -8.46 2.11
N ALA A 171 9.49 -7.31 2.45
CA ALA A 171 10.24 -6.13 2.84
C ALA A 171 11.05 -6.38 4.13
N LYS A 172 10.46 -7.04 5.14
CA LYS A 172 11.15 -7.44 6.37
C LYS A 172 12.35 -8.32 6.10
N LYS A 173 12.19 -9.36 5.27
CA LYS A 173 13.30 -10.28 4.91
C LYS A 173 14.42 -9.57 4.16
N ALA A 174 14.11 -8.51 3.41
CA ALA A 174 15.09 -7.67 2.72
C ALA A 174 15.77 -6.64 3.64
N GLY A 175 15.40 -6.57 4.92
CA GLY A 175 16.04 -5.73 5.91
C GLY A 175 15.41 -4.37 6.14
N PHE A 176 14.25 -4.09 5.51
CA PHE A 176 13.51 -2.85 5.70
C PHE A 176 12.82 -2.77 7.06
N GLN A 177 12.60 -1.54 7.52
CA GLN A 177 11.67 -1.27 8.61
C GLN A 177 10.26 -1.15 8.03
N VAL A 178 9.33 -1.98 8.49
CA VAL A 178 7.99 -2.07 7.89
C VAL A 178 6.92 -1.56 8.85
N ILE A 179 6.07 -0.70 8.33
CA ILE A 179 4.87 -0.20 8.99
C ILE A 179 3.66 -0.84 8.31
N GLY A 180 2.99 -1.72 9.06
CA GLY A 180 1.75 -2.34 8.62
C GLY A 180 0.58 -1.36 8.71
N ILE A 181 -0.20 -1.27 7.65
CA ILE A 181 -1.37 -0.40 7.55
C ILE A 181 -2.62 -1.26 7.50
N TYR A 182 -3.64 -0.91 8.28
CA TYR A 182 -4.92 -1.60 8.23
C TYR A 182 -5.64 -1.36 6.90
N ASP A 183 -6.10 -2.44 6.30
CA ASP A 183 -7.11 -2.40 5.24
C ASP A 183 -8.17 -3.50 5.44
N GLU A 184 -9.42 -3.20 5.11
CA GLU A 184 -10.54 -4.15 5.24
C GLU A 184 -10.38 -5.34 4.26
N ALA A 185 -9.73 -5.14 3.12
CA ALA A 185 -9.51 -6.21 2.15
C ALA A 185 -8.54 -7.29 2.67
N SER A 186 -7.63 -6.91 3.57
CA SER A 186 -6.67 -7.80 4.22
C SER A 186 -7.02 -8.12 5.69
N LYS A 187 -8.29 -7.97 6.09
CA LYS A 187 -8.74 -8.11 7.48
C LYS A 187 -8.38 -9.44 8.13
N ASP A 188 -8.39 -10.53 7.36
CA ASP A 188 -8.09 -11.86 7.86
C ASP A 188 -6.60 -12.05 8.19
N ASP A 189 -5.72 -11.24 7.60
CA ASP A 189 -4.27 -11.27 7.82
C ASP A 189 -3.78 -10.23 8.84
N GLN A 190 -4.67 -9.40 9.41
CA GLN A 190 -4.28 -8.26 10.25
C GLN A 190 -3.51 -8.66 11.51
N GLU A 191 -3.83 -9.79 12.15
CA GLU A 191 -3.08 -10.29 13.31
C GLU A 191 -1.64 -10.68 12.91
N GLU A 192 -1.47 -11.23 11.71
CA GLU A 192 -0.14 -11.58 11.20
C GLU A 192 0.65 -10.32 10.82
N ILE A 193 0.03 -9.36 10.13
CA ILE A 193 0.66 -8.09 9.77
C ILE A 193 1.13 -7.37 11.04
N GLN A 194 0.28 -7.31 12.08
CA GLN A 194 0.62 -6.68 13.34
C GLN A 194 1.81 -7.34 14.05
N ARG A 195 1.96 -8.65 13.91
CA ARG A 195 3.06 -9.42 14.50
C ARG A 195 4.38 -9.26 13.73
N GLU A 196 4.31 -9.21 12.40
CA GLU A 196 5.48 -9.22 11.50
C GLU A 196 6.05 -7.82 11.27
N ALA A 197 5.22 -6.78 11.25
CA ALA A 197 5.65 -5.39 11.05
C ALA A 197 6.36 -4.84 12.30
N ASP A 198 7.26 -3.86 12.11
CA ASP A 198 7.91 -3.16 13.21
C ASP A 198 6.97 -2.19 13.93
N CYS A 199 6.00 -1.67 13.19
CA CYS A 199 4.92 -0.86 13.69
C CYS A 199 3.66 -1.18 12.90
N TYR A 200 2.50 -1.01 13.52
CA TYR A 200 1.21 -1.20 12.90
C TYR A 200 0.28 -0.06 13.27
N CYS A 201 -0.50 0.43 12.31
CA CYS A 201 -1.52 1.42 12.59
C CYS A 201 -2.80 1.16 11.78
N ARG A 202 -3.92 1.50 12.39
CA ARG A 202 -5.24 1.49 11.74
C ARG A 202 -5.58 2.81 11.08
N ASP A 203 -4.98 3.88 11.58
CA ASP A 203 -5.16 5.24 11.08
C ASP A 203 -3.81 5.93 11.07
N TRP A 204 -3.47 6.58 9.96
CA TRP A 204 -2.20 7.28 9.80
C TRP A 204 -1.90 8.31 10.89
N ARG A 205 -2.95 8.87 11.53
CA ARG A 205 -2.82 9.80 12.65
C ARG A 205 -2.22 9.17 13.91
N GLU A 206 -2.27 7.85 14.05
CA GLU A 206 -1.63 7.13 15.16
C GLU A 206 -0.11 7.27 15.11
N LEU A 207 0.49 7.27 13.90
CA LEU A 207 1.92 7.48 13.71
C LEU A 207 2.35 8.90 14.10
N MET A 208 1.46 9.87 14.00
CA MET A 208 1.74 11.26 14.35
C MET A 208 1.62 11.53 15.86
N LYS A 209 0.83 10.73 16.57
CA LYS A 209 0.61 10.86 18.02
C LYS A 209 1.74 10.24 18.85
N LYS A 210 2.56 9.35 18.27
CA LYS A 210 3.69 8.77 18.99
C LYS A 210 4.70 9.87 19.34
N LYS A 211 4.94 10.03 20.62
CA LYS A 211 6.02 10.90 21.10
C LYS A 211 7.34 10.35 20.57
N THR A 212 8.04 11.16 19.80
CA THR A 212 9.38 10.83 19.34
C THR A 212 10.40 11.43 20.30
N ALA A 213 11.42 10.65 20.66
CA ALA A 213 12.55 11.15 21.41
C ALA A 213 13.83 10.75 20.69
N LEU A 214 14.74 11.73 20.55
CA LEU A 214 16.08 11.49 20.02
C LEU A 214 17.02 11.16 21.18
N THR A 215 17.75 10.05 21.07
CA THR A 215 18.88 9.78 21.93
C THR A 215 20.20 10.06 21.21
N ILE A 216 21.09 10.79 21.86
CA ILE A 216 22.47 11.03 21.42
C ILE A 216 23.38 10.42 22.48
N ALA A 217 23.64 9.12 22.36
CA ALA A 217 24.45 8.40 23.33
C ALA A 217 25.42 7.45 22.63
N GLY A 218 26.56 7.18 23.28
CA GLY A 218 27.47 6.12 22.85
C GLY A 218 26.85 4.73 23.01
N SER A 219 27.37 3.76 22.27
CA SER A 219 26.97 2.35 22.40
C SER A 219 27.61 1.72 23.65
N ASP A 220 26.81 1.02 24.45
CA ASP A 220 27.26 0.14 25.52
C ASP A 220 26.90 -1.29 25.21
N SER A 221 27.89 -2.13 24.96
CA SER A 221 27.70 -3.55 24.61
C SER A 221 27.02 -4.38 25.69
N SER A 222 27.03 -3.92 26.96
CA SER A 222 26.32 -4.57 28.06
C SER A 222 24.80 -4.33 28.00
N GLY A 223 24.34 -3.30 27.27
CA GLY A 223 22.93 -2.91 27.16
C GLY A 223 22.35 -2.33 28.46
N GLY A 224 23.18 -2.05 29.46
CA GLY A 224 22.76 -1.43 30.73
C GLY A 224 22.76 0.10 30.70
N ALA A 225 23.45 0.70 29.74
CA ALA A 225 23.53 2.13 29.50
C ALA A 225 23.59 2.44 28.01
N GLY A 226 23.77 3.72 27.64
CA GLY A 226 23.93 4.15 26.26
C GLY A 226 22.68 4.00 25.41
N ILE A 227 22.86 4.10 24.08
CA ILE A 227 21.77 4.14 23.12
C ILE A 227 20.83 2.92 23.20
N GLN A 228 21.35 1.74 23.53
CA GLN A 228 20.55 0.51 23.65
C GLN A 228 19.58 0.57 24.84
N ALA A 229 20.02 1.11 25.97
CA ALA A 229 19.18 1.29 27.16
C ALA A 229 18.13 2.38 26.92
N ASP A 230 18.50 3.46 26.26
CA ASP A 230 17.63 4.57 25.95
C ASP A 230 16.50 4.10 24.98
N ILE A 231 16.84 3.36 23.92
CA ILE A 231 15.87 2.80 22.96
C ILE A 231 14.88 1.88 23.68
N LYS A 232 15.35 0.96 24.53
CA LYS A 232 14.47 0.06 25.29
C LYS A 232 13.55 0.82 26.24
N THR A 233 14.06 1.84 26.90
CA THR A 233 13.28 2.68 27.82
C THR A 233 12.23 3.49 27.07
N MET A 234 12.58 4.10 25.94
CA MET A 234 11.66 4.84 25.10
C MET A 234 10.55 3.94 24.54
N GLN A 235 10.90 2.77 24.02
CA GLN A 235 9.94 1.79 23.51
C GLN A 235 8.97 1.30 24.61
N ALA A 236 9.48 1.01 25.82
CA ALA A 236 8.65 0.58 26.95
C ALA A 236 7.65 1.67 27.40
N ASN A 237 7.95 2.94 27.11
CA ASN A 237 7.08 4.08 27.41
C ASN A 237 6.24 4.55 26.19
N GLY A 238 6.17 3.75 25.12
CA GLY A 238 5.42 4.08 23.90
C GLY A 238 5.99 5.29 23.14
N VAL A 239 7.29 5.56 23.30
CA VAL A 239 8.02 6.63 22.62
C VAL A 239 8.86 6.01 21.51
N TYR A 240 8.76 6.55 20.29
CA TYR A 240 9.61 6.14 19.18
C TYR A 240 11.02 6.73 19.38
N ALA A 241 12.02 5.85 19.48
CA ALA A 241 13.42 6.26 19.59
C ALA A 241 14.01 6.56 18.20
N MET A 242 14.66 7.69 18.05
CA MET A 242 15.42 8.10 16.87
C MET A 242 16.90 8.31 17.22
#